data_ebe9a6e3f727f3bf7e4890edb43574b9
#
_entry.id   ebe9a6e3f727f3bf7e4890edb43574b9
#
_cell.length_a   1.000
_cell.length_b   1.000
_cell.length_c   1.000
_cell.angle_alpha   90.00
_cell.angle_beta   90.00
_cell.angle_gamma   90.00
#
_symmetry.space_group_name_H-M   'P 1'
#
loop_
_entity.id
_entity.type
_entity.pdbx_description
1 polymer ?
#
loop_
_entity_poly.entity_id
_entity_poly.type
_entity_poly.pdbx_seq_one_letter_code
_entity_poly.pdbx_strand_id
1 'polypeptide(L)'
;AVMPEGQGIWPALWILGSNHFQVGWPTCGEIDIMEHYGCDDDHIHSTVHNNMYNWNGGIPPTSYSAYVNATSGFRIYEVEWNEDELKFYVDGEYLGTYFKTNSGWQQWPYDQDFHIILNLAVGSHFMPCGTENNLFPEKLEIDSSTTLSIKSLKIS
;
A
#
# COMPACT_ATOMS: atom_id res chain seq x y z
N ALA A 1 10.22 7.97 1.57
CA ALA A 1 9.39 8.49 2.66
C ALA A 1 9.90 8.04 4.02
N VAL A 2 9.59 8.78 5.08
CA VAL A 2 9.78 8.38 6.47
C VAL A 2 8.44 8.42 7.19
N MET A 3 8.15 7.37 7.94
CA MET A 3 6.86 7.22 8.63
C MET A 3 6.88 7.88 10.00
N PRO A 4 5.76 8.47 10.44
CA PRO A 4 5.62 8.94 11.81
C PRO A 4 5.56 7.77 12.79
N GLU A 5 5.99 8.02 14.02
CA GLU A 5 5.83 7.09 15.13
C GLU A 5 4.50 7.31 15.85
N GLY A 6 3.98 6.26 16.46
CA GLY A 6 2.92 6.37 17.44
C GLY A 6 1.68 5.54 17.19
N GLN A 7 1.14 5.07 18.30
CA GLN A 7 -0.03 4.20 18.31
C GLN A 7 -1.27 4.90 17.74
N GLY A 8 -1.92 4.28 16.79
CA GLY A 8 -3.12 4.79 16.13
C GLY A 8 -2.86 5.60 14.88
N ILE A 9 -1.59 5.73 14.44
CA ILE A 9 -1.20 6.36 13.20
C ILE A 9 -1.14 5.31 12.09
N TRP A 10 -1.68 5.62 10.91
CA TRP A 10 -1.72 4.72 9.75
C TRP A 10 -1.37 5.48 8.47
N PRO A 11 -0.08 5.71 8.19
CA PRO A 11 0.37 6.22 6.91
C PRO A 11 0.26 5.15 5.83
N ALA A 12 -0.11 5.55 4.63
CA ALA A 12 -0.15 4.68 3.46
C ALA A 12 0.31 5.41 2.19
N LEU A 13 1.04 4.67 1.37
CA LEU A 13 1.47 5.04 0.03
C LEU A 13 0.88 4.00 -0.92
N TRP A 14 -0.16 4.37 -1.68
CA TRP A 14 -0.96 3.42 -2.42
C TRP A 14 -1.52 4.00 -3.71
N ILE A 15 -2.08 3.14 -4.54
CA ILE A 15 -2.71 3.55 -5.78
C ILE A 15 -4.08 2.88 -5.93
N LEU A 16 -5.03 3.64 -6.48
CA LEU A 16 -6.41 3.21 -6.68
C LEU A 16 -6.79 3.33 -8.15
N GLY A 17 -7.53 2.35 -8.66
CA GLY A 17 -8.02 2.37 -10.03
C GLY A 17 -8.81 3.63 -10.35
N SER A 18 -8.47 4.32 -11.44
CA SER A 18 -9.05 5.63 -11.80
C SER A 18 -10.53 5.57 -12.13
N ASN A 19 -11.06 4.37 -12.38
CA ASN A 19 -12.48 4.12 -12.63
C ASN A 19 -13.31 3.87 -11.35
N HIS A 20 -12.76 4.10 -10.15
CA HIS A 20 -13.41 3.74 -8.87
C HIS A 20 -14.79 4.39 -8.68
N PHE A 21 -15.04 5.58 -9.24
CA PHE A 21 -16.36 6.21 -9.18
C PHE A 21 -17.41 5.51 -10.04
N GLN A 22 -16.99 4.77 -11.08
CA GLN A 22 -17.88 4.05 -11.98
C GLN A 22 -18.19 2.62 -11.49
N VAL A 23 -17.16 1.92 -11.01
CA VAL A 23 -17.26 0.48 -10.69
C VAL A 23 -17.23 0.17 -9.20
N GLY A 24 -16.81 1.12 -8.37
CA GLY A 24 -16.67 0.97 -6.93
C GLY A 24 -15.47 0.11 -6.51
N TRP A 25 -15.18 0.15 -5.21
CA TRP A 25 -14.20 -0.71 -4.56
C TRP A 25 -14.85 -2.05 -4.14
N PRO A 26 -14.19 -3.18 -4.24
CA PRO A 26 -12.81 -3.41 -4.69
C PRO A 26 -12.67 -3.68 -6.20
N THR A 27 -13.71 -3.47 -7.00
CA THR A 27 -13.74 -3.75 -8.44
C THR A 27 -12.72 -2.92 -9.23
N CYS A 28 -12.48 -1.69 -8.79
CA CYS A 28 -11.48 -0.81 -9.42
C CYS A 28 -10.03 -1.29 -9.23
N GLY A 29 -9.79 -2.17 -8.27
CA GLY A 29 -8.44 -2.57 -7.86
C GLY A 29 -7.74 -1.53 -6.99
N GLU A 30 -6.93 -2.02 -6.05
CA GLU A 30 -6.09 -1.23 -5.14
C GLU A 30 -4.75 -1.90 -4.97
N ILE A 31 -3.68 -1.13 -4.97
CA ILE A 31 -2.32 -1.60 -4.75
C ILE A 31 -1.71 -0.74 -3.66
N ASP A 32 -1.55 -1.32 -2.47
CA ASP A 32 -0.88 -0.69 -1.34
C ASP A 32 0.61 -0.97 -1.45
N ILE A 33 1.36 0.05 -1.85
CA ILE A 33 2.81 -0.06 -2.02
C ILE A 33 3.46 -0.16 -0.64
N MET A 34 2.95 0.62 0.32
CA MET A 34 3.35 0.60 1.70
C MET A 34 2.20 1.02 2.61
N GLU A 35 1.95 0.23 3.62
CA GLU A 35 1.15 0.56 4.79
C GLU A 35 2.00 0.35 6.04
N HIS A 36 1.88 1.25 7.01
CA HIS A 36 2.52 1.13 8.31
C HIS A 36 1.50 1.33 9.41
N TYR A 37 1.50 0.48 10.40
CA TYR A 37 0.67 0.60 11.58
C TYR A 37 1.53 1.04 12.75
N GLY A 38 1.25 2.23 13.29
CA GLY A 38 2.08 2.84 14.32
C GLY A 38 2.13 2.13 15.67
N CYS A 39 1.55 0.93 15.78
CA CYS A 39 1.75 0.01 16.89
C CYS A 39 2.63 -1.20 16.52
N ASP A 40 3.14 -1.20 15.31
CA ASP A 40 4.10 -2.19 14.81
C ASP A 40 5.20 -1.43 14.06
N ASP A 41 6.00 -0.69 14.81
CA ASP A 41 6.95 0.32 14.31
C ASP A 41 8.01 -0.27 13.36
N ASP A 42 8.24 -1.56 13.44
CA ASP A 42 9.28 -2.23 12.67
C ASP A 42 8.77 -2.92 11.40
N HIS A 43 7.45 -2.97 11.16
CA HIS A 43 6.89 -3.63 10.00
C HIS A 43 6.19 -2.68 9.04
N ILE A 44 6.37 -2.97 7.75
CA ILE A 44 5.54 -2.42 6.68
C ILE A 44 4.83 -3.56 5.96
N HIS A 45 3.71 -3.23 5.35
CA HIS A 45 2.90 -4.16 4.57
C HIS A 45 2.71 -3.62 3.16
N SER A 46 2.76 -4.53 2.16
CA SER A 46 2.34 -4.26 0.80
C SER A 46 1.18 -5.19 0.48
N THR A 47 0.06 -4.65 0.03
CA THR A 47 -1.19 -5.40 -0.10
C THR A 47 -1.82 -5.18 -1.48
N VAL A 48 -2.56 -6.16 -1.96
CA VAL A 48 -3.27 -6.09 -3.24
C VAL A 48 -4.73 -6.44 -3.04
N HIS A 49 -5.63 -5.51 -3.39
CA HIS A 49 -7.08 -5.72 -3.30
C HIS A 49 -7.76 -5.77 -4.67
N ASN A 50 -8.67 -6.71 -4.80
CA ASN A 50 -9.51 -6.89 -5.98
C ASN A 50 -10.80 -7.64 -5.61
N ASN A 51 -11.65 -7.95 -6.58
CA ASN A 51 -12.92 -8.62 -6.30
C ASN A 51 -12.79 -10.03 -5.68
N MET A 52 -11.72 -10.75 -5.95
CA MET A 52 -11.48 -12.06 -5.36
C MET A 52 -10.85 -11.98 -3.97
N TYR A 53 -9.96 -11.00 -3.77
CA TYR A 53 -9.12 -10.86 -2.60
C TYR A 53 -9.34 -9.47 -1.97
N ASN A 54 -10.11 -9.43 -0.89
CA ASN A 54 -10.43 -8.20 -0.18
C ASN A 54 -11.02 -8.49 1.21
N TRP A 55 -11.03 -7.48 2.08
CA TRP A 55 -11.59 -7.60 3.44
C TRP A 55 -13.11 -7.48 3.52
N ASN A 56 -13.80 -7.14 2.42
CA ASN A 56 -15.25 -6.93 2.41
C ASN A 56 -16.02 -8.21 2.03
N GLY A 57 -15.76 -9.29 2.75
CA GLY A 57 -16.45 -10.57 2.57
C GLY A 57 -15.85 -11.49 1.51
N GLY A 58 -14.71 -11.14 0.94
CA GLY A 58 -13.93 -11.96 0.02
C GLY A 58 -12.94 -12.90 0.74
N ILE A 59 -12.05 -13.48 -0.04
CA ILE A 59 -10.85 -14.13 0.48
C ILE A 59 -9.90 -13.01 0.96
N PRO A 60 -9.22 -13.17 2.11
CA PRO A 60 -8.24 -12.18 2.56
C PRO A 60 -7.26 -11.80 1.44
N PRO A 61 -6.89 -10.52 1.33
CA PRO A 61 -5.98 -10.05 0.29
C PRO A 61 -4.61 -10.67 0.43
N THR A 62 -3.89 -10.74 -0.68
CA THR A 62 -2.48 -11.10 -0.66
C THR A 62 -1.69 -9.92 -0.08
N SER A 63 -0.97 -10.17 0.99
CA SER A 63 -0.13 -9.18 1.66
C SER A 63 1.29 -9.72 1.84
N TYR A 64 2.26 -8.83 1.67
CA TYR A 64 3.68 -9.07 1.93
C TYR A 64 4.12 -8.12 3.02
N SER A 65 4.96 -8.57 3.94
CA SER A 65 5.49 -7.73 5.02
C SER A 65 7.00 -7.80 5.08
N ALA A 66 7.60 -6.70 5.50
CA ALA A 66 9.02 -6.63 5.77
C ALA A 66 9.28 -5.98 7.13
N TYR A 67 10.28 -6.50 7.81
CA TYR A 67 10.84 -5.88 8.99
C TYR A 67 11.80 -4.78 8.57
N VAL A 68 11.35 -3.55 8.62
CA VAL A 68 12.15 -2.36 8.31
C VAL A 68 11.82 -1.29 9.33
N ASN A 69 12.82 -0.64 9.90
CA ASN A 69 12.57 0.51 10.77
C ASN A 69 12.14 1.70 9.90
N ALA A 70 10.83 1.80 9.64
CA ALA A 70 10.24 2.78 8.74
C ALA A 70 10.24 4.19 9.31
N THR A 71 10.40 4.34 10.63
CA THR A 71 10.36 5.61 11.35
C THR A 71 11.75 6.24 11.52
N SER A 72 12.84 5.48 11.38
CA SER A 72 14.20 5.95 11.65
C SER A 72 14.86 6.76 10.54
N GLY A 73 14.24 6.85 9.36
CA GLY A 73 14.79 7.59 8.23
C GLY A 73 14.07 7.32 6.92
N PHE A 74 14.47 8.03 5.88
CA PHE A 74 13.89 7.86 4.55
C PHE A 74 14.18 6.46 3.99
N ARG A 75 13.11 5.82 3.49
CA ARG A 75 13.13 4.55 2.77
C ARG A 75 12.53 4.73 1.39
N ILE A 76 12.90 3.85 0.47
CA ILE A 76 12.31 3.77 -0.86
C ILE A 76 11.34 2.60 -0.87
N TYR A 77 10.07 2.90 -1.14
CA TYR A 77 9.01 1.91 -1.31
C TYR A 77 8.65 1.85 -2.78
N GLU A 78 8.61 0.65 -3.35
CA GLU A 78 8.50 0.51 -4.80
C GLU A 78 7.58 -0.65 -5.17
N VAL A 79 6.77 -0.43 -6.21
CA VAL A 79 6.11 -1.49 -6.97
C VAL A 79 6.57 -1.44 -8.43
N GLU A 80 7.08 -2.56 -8.93
CA GLU A 80 7.23 -2.81 -10.36
C GLU A 80 5.94 -3.47 -10.86
N TRP A 81 5.31 -2.84 -11.82
CA TRP A 81 4.03 -3.27 -12.36
C TRP A 81 4.11 -3.47 -13.87
N ASN A 82 3.70 -4.64 -14.34
CA ASN A 82 3.55 -4.96 -15.75
C ASN A 82 2.24 -5.73 -16.00
N GLU A 83 2.01 -6.18 -17.23
CA GLU A 83 0.77 -6.88 -17.63
C GLU A 83 0.56 -8.23 -16.93
N ASP A 84 1.59 -8.80 -16.32
CA ASP A 84 1.57 -10.15 -15.76
C ASP A 84 1.77 -10.20 -14.24
N GLU A 85 2.39 -9.17 -13.64
CA GLU A 85 2.80 -9.22 -12.25
C GLU A 85 2.96 -7.85 -11.60
N LEU A 86 2.82 -7.83 -10.27
CA LEU A 86 3.19 -6.73 -9.38
C LEU A 86 4.29 -7.22 -8.46
N LYS A 87 5.47 -6.58 -8.46
CA LYS A 87 6.58 -6.89 -7.57
C LYS A 87 6.82 -5.75 -6.60
N PHE A 88 6.95 -6.07 -5.34
CA PHE A 88 7.12 -5.11 -4.25
C PHE A 88 8.54 -5.16 -3.71
N TYR A 89 9.08 -3.96 -3.38
CA TYR A 89 10.43 -3.80 -2.84
C TYR A 89 10.46 -2.69 -1.78
N VAL A 90 11.42 -2.81 -0.86
CA VAL A 90 11.83 -1.75 0.06
C VAL A 90 13.34 -1.59 -0.03
N ASP A 91 13.82 -0.37 -0.28
CA ASP A 91 15.26 -0.07 -0.45
C ASP A 91 15.97 -0.99 -1.47
N GLY A 92 15.22 -1.48 -2.48
CA GLY A 92 15.69 -2.42 -3.48
C GLY A 92 15.64 -3.90 -3.07
N GLU A 93 15.29 -4.21 -1.82
CA GLU A 93 15.10 -5.57 -1.34
C GLU A 93 13.71 -6.09 -1.71
N TYR A 94 13.68 -7.25 -2.32
CA TYR A 94 12.45 -7.90 -2.80
C TYR A 94 11.57 -8.39 -1.65
N LEU A 95 10.27 -8.07 -1.70
CA LEU A 95 9.26 -8.51 -0.71
C LEU A 95 8.40 -9.66 -1.23
N GLY A 96 7.87 -9.52 -2.43
CA GLY A 96 6.94 -10.49 -2.98
C GLY A 96 6.39 -10.12 -4.34
N THR A 97 5.72 -11.09 -4.97
CA THR A 97 5.10 -10.90 -6.29
C THR A 97 3.66 -11.39 -6.28
N TYR A 98 2.77 -10.54 -6.76
CA TYR A 98 1.40 -10.91 -7.07
C TYR A 98 1.28 -11.14 -8.58
N PHE A 99 0.88 -12.35 -8.96
CA PHE A 99 0.80 -12.77 -10.37
C PHE A 99 -0.62 -12.66 -10.91
N LYS A 100 -0.72 -12.23 -12.17
CA LYS A 100 -1.92 -12.38 -12.97
C LYS A 100 -2.17 -13.87 -13.20
N THR A 101 -3.39 -14.30 -12.96
CA THR A 101 -3.83 -15.67 -13.23
C THR A 101 -4.90 -15.68 -14.32
N ASN A 102 -5.30 -16.86 -14.78
CA ASN A 102 -6.39 -17.01 -15.75
C ASN A 102 -7.79 -16.86 -15.11
N SER A 103 -7.88 -16.22 -13.92
CA SER A 103 -9.14 -16.04 -13.17
C SER A 103 -9.95 -14.80 -13.59
N GLY A 104 -9.50 -14.09 -14.62
CA GLY A 104 -10.20 -12.96 -15.20
C GLY A 104 -10.00 -11.63 -14.45
N TRP A 105 -10.78 -10.62 -14.83
CA TRP A 105 -10.67 -9.26 -14.32
C TRP A 105 -10.98 -9.15 -12.80
N GLN A 106 -11.70 -10.09 -12.25
CA GLN A 106 -11.97 -10.13 -10.82
C GLN A 106 -10.72 -10.30 -9.98
N GLN A 107 -9.71 -10.98 -10.54
CA GLN A 107 -8.41 -11.19 -9.90
C GLN A 107 -7.39 -10.14 -10.37
N TRP A 108 -7.53 -9.65 -11.61
CA TRP A 108 -6.56 -8.74 -12.21
C TRP A 108 -7.24 -7.49 -12.80
N PRO A 109 -7.67 -6.51 -11.98
CA PRO A 109 -8.19 -5.23 -12.47
C PRO A 109 -7.10 -4.21 -12.79
N TYR A 110 -5.83 -4.61 -12.89
CA TYR A 110 -4.66 -3.73 -12.95
C TYR A 110 -4.22 -3.39 -14.39
N ASP A 111 -5.02 -3.74 -15.41
CA ASP A 111 -4.79 -3.37 -16.82
C ASP A 111 -5.44 -2.01 -17.17
N GLN A 112 -5.43 -1.04 -16.25
CA GLN A 112 -6.05 0.27 -16.39
C GLN A 112 -5.23 1.37 -15.72
N ASP A 113 -5.67 2.61 -15.83
CA ASP A 113 -5.05 3.75 -15.16
C ASP A 113 -5.33 3.73 -13.65
N PHE A 114 -4.31 4.11 -12.89
CA PHE A 114 -4.38 4.29 -11.44
C PHE A 114 -3.91 5.69 -11.06
N HIS A 115 -4.40 6.19 -9.95
CA HIS A 115 -3.92 7.43 -9.35
C HIS A 115 -3.29 7.17 -7.99
N ILE A 116 -2.28 7.98 -7.67
CA ILE A 116 -1.51 7.88 -6.42
C ILE A 116 -2.30 8.54 -5.30
N ILE A 117 -2.32 7.88 -4.14
CA ILE A 117 -2.85 8.40 -2.89
C ILE A 117 -1.76 8.28 -1.83
N LEU A 118 -1.50 9.39 -1.14
CA LEU A 118 -0.55 9.51 -0.05
C LEU A 118 -1.33 10.06 1.14
N ASN A 119 -1.46 9.30 2.21
CA ASN A 119 -2.25 9.73 3.36
C ASN A 119 -1.62 9.35 4.70
N LEU A 120 -2.05 10.06 5.72
CA LEU A 120 -1.81 9.77 7.11
C LEU A 120 -3.18 9.68 7.81
N ALA A 121 -3.68 8.46 7.95
CA ALA A 121 -4.91 8.20 8.70
C ALA A 121 -4.62 8.13 10.19
N VAL A 122 -5.64 8.44 11.01
CA VAL A 122 -5.58 8.40 12.46
C VAL A 122 -6.77 7.61 12.99
N GLY A 123 -6.48 6.54 13.69
CA GLY A 123 -7.49 5.66 14.26
C GLY A 123 -8.29 4.89 13.18
N SER A 124 -8.51 3.63 13.40
CA SER A 124 -9.35 2.79 12.55
C SER A 124 -9.74 1.54 13.30
N HIS A 125 -10.92 1.01 13.05
CA HIS A 125 -11.33 -0.28 13.57
C HIS A 125 -10.59 -1.46 12.92
N PHE A 126 -9.87 -1.22 11.81
CA PHE A 126 -9.00 -2.20 11.18
C PHE A 126 -7.61 -2.24 11.82
N MET A 127 -7.24 -1.23 12.60
CA MET A 127 -5.95 -1.22 13.27
C MET A 127 -5.95 -2.15 14.49
N PRO A 128 -4.85 -2.89 14.71
CA PRO A 128 -4.74 -3.81 15.85
C PRO A 128 -4.61 -3.07 17.20
N CYS A 129 -4.43 -1.76 17.20
CA CYS A 129 -4.22 -0.93 18.39
C CYS A 129 -5.12 0.31 18.41
N GLY A 130 -5.42 0.80 19.61
CA GLY A 130 -6.13 2.07 19.80
C GLY A 130 -5.26 3.27 19.44
N THR A 131 -5.79 4.48 19.60
CA THR A 131 -5.09 5.75 19.33
C THR A 131 -4.64 6.42 20.63
N GLU A 132 -3.41 6.89 20.69
CA GLU A 132 -2.89 7.73 21.78
C GLU A 132 -2.96 9.21 21.38
N ASN A 133 -3.82 9.96 22.05
CA ASN A 133 -4.10 11.37 21.68
C ASN A 133 -2.98 12.37 22.02
N ASN A 134 -1.99 11.98 22.81
CA ASN A 134 -0.87 12.83 23.23
C ASN A 134 0.31 12.84 22.25
N LEU A 135 0.23 12.09 21.17
CA LEU A 135 1.29 12.00 20.16
C LEU A 135 1.23 13.10 19.10
N PHE A 136 0.11 13.81 18.98
CA PHE A 136 -0.07 14.80 17.92
C PHE A 136 0.49 16.19 18.28
N PRO A 137 1.02 16.95 17.28
CA PRO A 137 0.99 16.67 15.84
C PRO A 137 2.09 15.70 15.38
N GLU A 138 1.75 14.83 14.42
CA GLU A 138 2.67 13.95 13.72
C GLU A 138 2.65 14.21 12.21
N LYS A 139 3.70 13.79 11.49
CA LYS A 139 3.86 14.04 10.05
C LYS A 139 4.39 12.84 9.29
N LEU A 140 3.82 12.58 8.13
CA LEU A 140 4.41 11.75 7.10
C LEU A 140 5.29 12.64 6.20
N GLU A 141 6.56 12.32 6.06
CA GLU A 141 7.46 13.06 5.19
C GLU A 141 7.77 12.26 3.92
N ILE A 142 7.55 12.90 2.78
CA ILE A 142 7.79 12.31 1.47
C ILE A 142 8.75 13.22 0.72
N ASP A 143 9.93 12.71 0.35
CA ASP A 143 10.93 13.45 -0.40
C ASP A 143 10.53 13.57 -1.87
N SER A 144 10.23 12.43 -2.50
CA SER A 144 9.79 12.40 -3.89
C SER A 144 8.93 11.19 -4.21
N SER A 145 8.13 11.30 -5.27
CA SER A 145 7.50 10.17 -5.93
C SER A 145 7.89 10.19 -7.40
N THR A 146 8.35 9.05 -7.93
CA THR A 146 8.80 8.95 -9.31
C THR A 146 8.17 7.75 -9.99
N THR A 147 7.52 7.99 -11.12
CA THR A 147 7.10 6.91 -12.02
C THR A 147 8.17 6.78 -13.10
N LEU A 148 8.90 5.67 -13.08
CA LEU A 148 9.89 5.33 -14.10
C LEU A 148 9.22 4.48 -15.16
N SER A 149 8.88 5.10 -16.29
CA SER A 149 8.24 4.47 -17.47
C SER A 149 7.17 3.41 -17.16
N ILE A 150 6.04 3.64 -17.66
CA ILE A 150 4.81 2.83 -17.85
C ILE A 150 4.51 1.69 -16.85
N LYS A 151 5.47 1.18 -16.06
CA LYS A 151 5.25 -0.03 -15.27
C LYS A 151 6.09 -0.13 -13.98
N SER A 152 6.53 0.99 -13.40
CA SER A 152 7.07 0.99 -12.04
C SER A 152 6.80 2.31 -11.32
N LEU A 153 6.52 2.24 -10.04
CA LEU A 153 6.31 3.39 -9.16
C LEU A 153 7.22 3.27 -7.94
N LYS A 154 8.04 4.31 -7.72
CA LYS A 154 8.88 4.48 -6.54
C LYS A 154 8.41 5.68 -5.73
N ILE A 155 8.36 5.53 -4.42
CA ILE A 155 8.07 6.59 -3.47
C ILE A 155 9.20 6.63 -2.44
N SER A 156 9.91 7.73 -2.39
CA SER A 156 11.06 7.94 -1.50
C SER A 156 10.86 9.09 -0.52
#